data_d396f409c124bb2bd7eb0741c408b07d
#
_entry.id   d396f409c124bb2bd7eb0741c408b07d
#
_cell.length_a   1.000
_cell.length_b   1.000
_cell.length_c   1.000
_cell.angle_alpha   90.00
_cell.angle_beta   90.00
_cell.angle_gamma   90.00
#
_symmetry.space_group_name_H-M   'P 1'
#
loop_
_entity.id
_entity.type
_entity.pdbx_description
1 polymer ?
#
loop_
_entity_poly.entity_id
_entity_poly.type
_entity_poly.pdbx_seq_one_letter_code
_entity_poly.pdbx_strand_id
1 'polypeptide(L)'
;MQVAQHRGLGWRLFMGLLGALAGYITLALTSTLVQEVWLGGVSYRDSGRSVLLLASLFTPLCAFVGGLVGALVAGQSRWLAAATLCGLITVESTYLYSTQRVDGPLWFEAGAAAALILAVCAATWLTARYVAHRFN
;
A
#
# COMPACT_ATOMS: atom_id res chain seq x y z
N MET A 1 12.93 27.03 23.48
CA MET A 1 11.65 26.44 23.06
C MET A 1 11.62 25.96 21.60
N GLN A 2 12.26 26.62 20.64
CA GLN A 2 12.29 26.21 19.22
C GLN A 2 13.00 24.87 18.93
N VAL A 3 14.03 24.53 19.68
CA VAL A 3 14.83 23.28 19.46
C VAL A 3 14.01 22.01 19.75
N ALA A 4 13.07 22.05 20.68
CA ALA A 4 12.23 20.90 21.01
C ALA A 4 11.17 20.63 19.90
N GLN A 5 10.73 21.68 19.21
CA GLN A 5 9.74 21.57 18.13
C GLN A 5 10.35 20.94 16.85
N HIS A 6 11.63 21.26 16.55
CA HIS A 6 12.35 20.64 15.44
C HIS A 6 12.66 19.15 15.66
N ARG A 7 12.99 18.75 16.89
CA ARG A 7 13.15 17.33 17.23
C ARG A 7 11.87 16.52 17.03
N GLY A 8 10.71 17.12 17.34
CA GLY A 8 9.40 16.48 17.13
C GLY A 8 9.04 16.27 15.67
N LEU A 9 9.36 17.21 14.78
CA LEU A 9 9.06 17.11 13.35
C LEU A 9 9.96 16.06 12.67
N GLY A 10 11.26 16.10 12.91
CA GLY A 10 12.21 15.12 12.35
C GLY A 10 11.87 13.69 12.76
N TRP A 11 11.51 13.47 14.02
CA TRP A 11 11.08 12.17 14.52
C TRP A 11 9.79 11.69 13.84
N ARG A 12 8.81 12.56 13.66
CA ARG A 12 7.55 12.23 12.96
C ARG A 12 7.78 11.88 11.50
N LEU A 13 8.66 12.60 10.80
CA LEU A 13 9.04 12.30 9.43
C LEU A 13 9.75 10.94 9.35
N PHE A 14 10.71 10.69 10.24
CA PHE A 14 11.42 9.41 10.31
C PHE A 14 10.45 8.23 10.53
N MET A 15 9.56 8.32 11.51
CA MET A 15 8.58 7.27 11.80
C MET A 15 7.58 7.09 10.67
N GLY A 16 7.17 8.17 10.00
CA GLY A 16 6.30 8.10 8.82
C GLY A 16 6.96 7.36 7.65
N LEU A 17 8.22 7.68 7.35
CA LEU A 17 9.00 7.01 6.31
C LEU A 17 9.30 5.54 6.66
N LEU A 18 9.64 5.25 7.90
CA LEU A 18 9.84 3.88 8.38
C LEU A 18 8.57 3.05 8.26
N GLY A 19 7.42 3.63 8.62
CA GLY A 19 6.12 2.99 8.45
C GLY A 19 5.78 2.74 6.98
N ALA A 20 6.04 3.71 6.10
CA ALA A 20 5.84 3.55 4.66
C ALA A 20 6.71 2.43 4.09
N LEU A 21 7.98 2.36 4.49
CA LEU A 21 8.90 1.30 4.07
C LEU A 21 8.43 -0.08 4.54
N ALA A 22 8.06 -0.20 5.82
CA ALA A 22 7.54 -1.45 6.37
C ALA A 22 6.23 -1.89 5.66
N GLY A 23 5.34 -0.95 5.41
CA GLY A 23 4.09 -1.19 4.68
C GLY A 23 4.35 -1.61 3.24
N TYR A 24 5.27 -0.97 2.54
CA TYR A 24 5.64 -1.30 1.16
C TYR A 24 6.28 -2.70 1.05
N ILE A 25 7.21 -3.03 1.94
CA ILE A 25 7.83 -4.37 1.98
C ILE A 25 6.76 -5.43 2.22
N THR A 26 5.85 -5.20 3.17
CA THR A 26 4.75 -6.12 3.47
C THR A 26 3.83 -6.30 2.25
N LEU A 27 3.44 -5.20 1.60
CA LEU A 27 2.64 -5.23 0.38
C LEU A 27 3.35 -6.02 -0.73
N ALA A 28 4.62 -5.71 -1.00
CA ALA A 28 5.41 -6.36 -2.04
C ALA A 28 5.54 -7.86 -1.79
N LEU A 29 5.91 -8.27 -0.58
CA LEU A 29 6.06 -9.68 -0.23
C LEU A 29 4.74 -10.44 -0.31
N THR A 30 3.67 -9.91 0.26
CA THR A 30 2.35 -10.58 0.27
C THR A 30 1.75 -10.65 -1.14
N SER A 31 1.86 -9.59 -1.94
CA SER A 31 1.37 -9.58 -3.32
C SER A 31 2.17 -10.53 -4.21
N THR A 32 3.49 -10.57 -4.08
CA THR A 32 4.34 -11.53 -4.82
C THR A 32 3.99 -12.97 -4.45
N LEU A 33 3.83 -13.28 -3.15
CA LEU A 33 3.42 -14.62 -2.71
C LEU A 33 2.07 -15.02 -3.31
N VAL A 34 1.09 -14.12 -3.32
CA VAL A 34 -0.23 -14.41 -3.89
C VAL A 34 -0.16 -14.56 -5.41
N GLN A 35 0.47 -13.63 -6.10
CA GLN A 35 0.45 -13.60 -7.57
C GLN A 35 1.37 -14.64 -8.18
N GLU A 36 2.58 -14.81 -7.68
CA GLU A 36 3.57 -15.70 -8.29
C GLU A 36 3.49 -17.12 -7.75
N VAL A 37 3.32 -17.28 -6.44
CA VAL A 37 3.37 -18.63 -5.84
C VAL A 37 1.99 -19.29 -5.83
N TRP A 38 0.96 -18.54 -5.45
CA TRP A 38 -0.39 -19.12 -5.29
C TRP A 38 -1.19 -19.14 -6.58
N LEU A 39 -1.10 -18.08 -7.40
CA LEU A 39 -1.81 -17.98 -8.67
C LEU A 39 -0.95 -18.41 -9.88
N GLY A 40 0.32 -18.72 -9.67
CA GLY A 40 1.24 -19.20 -10.72
C GLY A 40 1.64 -18.15 -11.77
N GLY A 41 1.65 -16.88 -11.35
CA GLY A 41 1.85 -15.72 -12.23
C GLY A 41 0.52 -15.19 -12.78
N VAL A 42 0.38 -13.87 -12.85
CA VAL A 42 -0.83 -13.21 -13.34
C VAL A 42 -0.49 -12.29 -14.51
N SER A 43 -1.08 -12.58 -15.67
CA SER A 43 -1.01 -11.75 -16.87
C SER A 43 -2.43 -11.43 -17.35
N TYR A 44 -2.68 -10.19 -17.73
CA TYR A 44 -4.00 -9.81 -18.25
C TYR A 44 -4.39 -10.58 -19.51
N ARG A 45 -3.41 -10.88 -20.39
CA ARG A 45 -3.65 -11.56 -21.68
C ARG A 45 -3.75 -13.08 -21.55
N ASP A 46 -2.90 -13.66 -20.70
CA ASP A 46 -2.70 -15.12 -20.67
C ASP A 46 -3.46 -15.80 -19.54
N SER A 47 -3.85 -15.04 -18.49
CA SER A 47 -4.59 -15.61 -17.37
C SER A 47 -6.08 -15.72 -17.64
N GLY A 48 -6.69 -16.80 -17.17
CA GLY A 48 -8.14 -16.99 -17.23
C GLY A 48 -8.89 -15.96 -16.37
N ARG A 49 -10.18 -15.75 -16.69
CA ARG A 49 -11.04 -14.79 -15.95
C ARG A 49 -11.08 -15.04 -14.44
N SER A 50 -11.08 -16.31 -14.02
CA SER A 50 -11.07 -16.68 -12.60
C SER A 50 -9.80 -16.24 -11.88
N VAL A 51 -8.65 -16.39 -12.52
CA VAL A 51 -7.34 -15.95 -11.99
C VAL A 51 -7.29 -14.43 -11.87
N LEU A 52 -7.77 -13.71 -12.89
CA LEU A 52 -7.84 -12.24 -12.86
C LEU A 52 -8.77 -11.73 -11.75
N LEU A 53 -9.93 -12.37 -11.55
CA LEU A 53 -10.85 -12.03 -10.47
C LEU A 53 -10.22 -12.27 -9.11
N LEU A 54 -9.58 -13.42 -8.90
CA LEU A 54 -8.87 -13.71 -7.65
C LEU A 54 -7.75 -12.70 -7.40
N ALA A 55 -6.92 -12.41 -8.40
CA ALA A 55 -5.88 -11.40 -8.28
C ALA A 55 -6.44 -10.02 -7.93
N SER A 56 -7.55 -9.61 -8.56
CA SER A 56 -8.22 -8.34 -8.30
C SER A 56 -8.78 -8.23 -6.88
N LEU A 57 -9.13 -9.35 -6.25
CA LEU A 57 -9.60 -9.39 -4.86
C LEU A 57 -8.45 -9.45 -3.86
N PHE A 58 -7.46 -10.31 -4.10
CA PHE A 58 -6.38 -10.53 -3.14
C PHE A 58 -5.32 -9.44 -3.13
N THR A 59 -5.04 -8.79 -4.26
CA THR A 59 -4.06 -7.71 -4.32
C THR A 59 -4.44 -6.51 -3.44
N PRO A 60 -5.69 -6.00 -3.45
CA PRO A 60 -6.12 -4.98 -2.49
C PRO A 60 -6.06 -5.45 -1.02
N LEU A 61 -6.31 -6.72 -0.74
CA LEU A 61 -6.14 -7.28 0.61
C LEU A 61 -4.68 -7.23 1.06
N CYS A 62 -3.73 -7.54 0.17
CA CYS A 62 -2.30 -7.37 0.45
C CYS A 62 -1.95 -5.91 0.75
N ALA A 63 -2.53 -4.97 0.00
CA ALA A 63 -2.34 -3.54 0.23
C ALA A 63 -2.97 -3.09 1.57
N PHE A 64 -4.11 -3.66 1.93
CA PHE A 64 -4.73 -3.42 3.23
C PHE A 64 -3.83 -3.88 4.38
N VAL A 65 -3.25 -5.08 4.29
CA VAL A 65 -2.29 -5.60 5.28
C VAL A 65 -1.03 -4.73 5.34
N GLY A 66 -0.47 -4.36 4.19
CA GLY A 66 0.66 -3.43 4.11
C GLY A 66 0.34 -2.06 4.74
N GLY A 67 -0.85 -1.53 4.47
CA GLY A 67 -1.34 -0.30 5.08
C GLY A 67 -1.49 -0.39 6.61
N LEU A 68 -2.00 -1.51 7.12
CA LEU A 68 -2.07 -1.77 8.57
C LEU A 68 -0.68 -1.79 9.21
N VAL A 69 0.25 -2.56 8.66
CA VAL A 69 1.63 -2.63 9.17
C VAL A 69 2.29 -1.26 9.14
N GLY A 70 2.18 -0.55 8.02
CA GLY A 70 2.72 0.80 7.87
C GLY A 70 2.14 1.78 8.89
N ALA A 71 0.83 1.77 9.10
CA ALA A 71 0.16 2.63 10.07
C ALA A 71 0.53 2.31 11.52
N LEU A 72 0.67 1.01 11.86
CA LEU A 72 1.08 0.57 13.20
C LEU A 72 2.53 0.98 13.50
N VAL A 73 3.46 0.78 12.56
CA VAL A 73 4.86 1.17 12.71
C VAL A 73 5.01 2.69 12.82
N ALA A 74 4.29 3.45 11.99
CA ALA A 74 4.35 4.90 11.98
C ALA A 74 3.69 5.56 13.23
N GLY A 75 2.79 4.87 13.92
CA GLY A 75 2.13 5.36 15.12
C GLY A 75 1.38 6.68 14.89
N GLN A 76 1.84 7.78 15.49
CA GLN A 76 1.23 9.09 15.29
C GLN A 76 1.39 9.65 13.87
N SER A 77 2.39 9.19 13.12
CA SER A 77 2.68 9.63 11.74
C SER A 77 2.03 8.76 10.68
N ARG A 78 0.98 8.00 11.03
CA ARG A 78 0.31 7.03 10.16
C ARG A 78 -0.20 7.61 8.85
N TRP A 79 -0.73 8.83 8.87
CA TRP A 79 -1.21 9.50 7.65
C TRP A 79 -0.05 9.90 6.70
N LEU A 80 1.11 10.26 7.26
CA LEU A 80 2.31 10.50 6.48
C LEU A 80 2.81 9.19 5.83
N ALA A 81 2.81 8.09 6.59
CA ALA A 81 3.15 6.77 6.05
C ALA A 81 2.18 6.34 4.94
N ALA A 82 0.87 6.54 5.13
CA ALA A 82 -0.14 6.26 4.12
C ALA A 82 0.06 7.10 2.85
N ALA A 83 0.28 8.41 2.99
CA ALA A 83 0.52 9.31 1.86
C ALA A 83 1.77 8.92 1.07
N THR A 84 2.86 8.59 1.77
CA THR A 84 4.11 8.12 1.14
C THR A 84 3.89 6.78 0.42
N LEU A 85 3.20 5.83 1.05
CA LEU A 85 2.90 4.52 0.46
C LEU A 85 2.01 4.65 -0.78
N CYS A 86 0.98 5.48 -0.73
CA CYS A 86 0.13 5.78 -1.89
C CYS A 86 0.92 6.45 -3.02
N GLY A 87 1.84 7.36 -2.68
CA GLY A 87 2.75 7.97 -3.64
C GLY A 87 3.66 6.95 -4.32
N LEU A 88 4.24 6.01 -3.56
CA LEU A 88 5.05 4.92 -4.10
C LEU A 88 4.24 4.02 -5.04
N ILE A 89 3.02 3.62 -4.65
CA ILE A 89 2.13 2.82 -5.50
C ILE A 89 1.84 3.56 -6.82
N THR A 90 1.55 4.86 -6.76
CA THR A 90 1.26 5.68 -7.95
C THR A 90 2.48 5.76 -8.87
N VAL A 91 3.66 6.05 -8.32
CA VAL A 91 4.91 6.13 -9.10
C VAL A 91 5.25 4.79 -9.74
N GLU A 92 5.16 3.70 -8.99
CA GLU A 92 5.44 2.35 -9.48
C GLU A 92 4.46 1.95 -10.58
N SER A 93 3.16 2.14 -10.37
CA SER A 93 2.13 1.82 -11.38
C SER A 93 2.34 2.63 -12.66
N THR A 94 2.66 3.91 -12.54
CA THR A 94 2.94 4.78 -13.69
C THR A 94 4.21 4.33 -14.42
N TYR A 95 5.26 3.96 -13.69
CA TYR A 95 6.50 3.44 -14.27
C TYR A 95 6.28 2.13 -15.02
N LEU A 96 5.59 1.16 -14.41
CA LEU A 96 5.30 -0.13 -15.04
C LEU A 96 4.47 0.03 -16.31
N TYR A 97 3.47 0.91 -16.28
CA TYR A 97 2.66 1.21 -17.46
C TYR A 97 3.47 1.91 -18.56
N SER A 98 4.26 2.93 -18.22
CA SER A 98 5.07 3.68 -19.20
C SER A 98 6.16 2.83 -19.86
N THR A 99 6.69 1.85 -19.14
CA THR A 99 7.71 0.90 -19.65
C THR A 99 7.11 -0.34 -20.32
N GLN A 100 5.79 -0.37 -20.50
CA GLN A 100 5.06 -1.50 -21.09
C GLN A 100 5.38 -2.87 -20.43
N ARG A 101 5.64 -2.85 -19.13
CA ARG A 101 5.86 -4.06 -18.32
C ARG A 101 4.58 -4.71 -17.83
N VAL A 102 3.45 -4.09 -18.12
CA VAL A 102 2.11 -4.61 -17.83
C VAL A 102 1.33 -4.82 -19.11
N ASP A 103 0.54 -5.87 -19.17
CA ASP A 103 -0.17 -6.30 -20.37
C ASP A 103 -1.59 -5.73 -20.45
N GLY A 104 -2.07 -5.12 -19.36
CA GLY A 104 -3.44 -4.65 -19.24
C GLY A 104 -3.71 -3.31 -19.90
N PRO A 105 -4.96 -3.03 -20.26
CA PRO A 105 -5.35 -1.70 -20.71
C PRO A 105 -5.29 -0.68 -19.57
N LEU A 106 -5.13 0.61 -19.91
CA LEU A 106 -4.99 1.69 -18.91
C LEU A 106 -6.08 1.70 -17.85
N TRP A 107 -7.34 1.47 -18.22
CA TRP A 107 -8.45 1.46 -17.27
C TRP A 107 -8.32 0.34 -16.21
N PHE A 108 -7.77 -0.81 -16.59
CA PHE A 108 -7.54 -1.94 -15.69
C PHE A 108 -6.40 -1.64 -14.72
N GLU A 109 -5.27 -1.16 -15.23
CA GLU A 109 -4.09 -0.81 -14.43
C GLU A 109 -4.38 0.37 -13.48
N ALA A 110 -5.07 1.41 -13.98
CA ALA A 110 -5.49 2.53 -13.15
C ALA A 110 -6.51 2.11 -12.08
N GLY A 111 -7.42 1.21 -12.42
CA GLY A 111 -8.38 0.64 -11.47
C GLY A 111 -7.69 -0.19 -10.38
N ALA A 112 -6.69 -0.99 -10.74
CA ALA A 112 -5.88 -1.74 -9.80
C ALA A 112 -5.11 -0.81 -8.84
N ALA A 113 -4.44 0.22 -9.36
CA ALA A 113 -3.74 1.20 -8.54
C ALA A 113 -4.69 1.94 -7.59
N ALA A 114 -5.86 2.35 -8.06
CA ALA A 114 -6.89 3.00 -7.25
C ALA A 114 -7.38 2.07 -6.12
N ALA A 115 -7.60 0.79 -6.40
CA ALA A 115 -8.01 -0.19 -5.40
C ALA A 115 -6.94 -0.39 -4.30
N LEU A 116 -5.66 -0.40 -4.67
CA LEU A 116 -4.54 -0.46 -3.72
C LEU A 116 -4.51 0.77 -2.81
N ILE A 117 -4.64 1.96 -3.38
CA ILE A 117 -4.65 3.23 -2.63
C ILE A 117 -5.83 3.28 -1.66
N LEU A 118 -7.03 2.90 -2.10
CA LEU A 118 -8.21 2.84 -1.25
C LEU A 118 -8.03 1.84 -0.10
N ALA A 119 -7.43 0.68 -0.36
CA ALA A 119 -7.14 -0.31 0.66
C ALA A 119 -6.16 0.21 1.73
N VAL A 120 -5.10 0.92 1.33
CA VAL A 120 -4.15 1.57 2.26
C VAL A 120 -4.84 2.64 3.10
N CYS A 121 -5.67 3.49 2.48
CA CYS A 121 -6.42 4.52 3.18
C CYS A 121 -7.41 3.93 4.20
N ALA A 122 -8.14 2.88 3.81
CA ALA A 122 -9.07 2.17 4.69
C ALA A 122 -8.35 1.55 5.90
N ALA A 123 -7.21 0.91 5.68
CA ALA A 123 -6.38 0.32 6.74
C ALA A 123 -5.90 1.39 7.73
N THR A 124 -5.41 2.51 7.21
CA THR A 124 -4.93 3.63 8.03
C THR A 124 -6.06 4.26 8.85
N TRP A 125 -7.22 4.45 8.24
CA TRP A 125 -8.40 4.97 8.92
C TRP A 125 -8.89 4.03 10.02
N LEU A 126 -8.94 2.71 9.76
CA LEU A 126 -9.32 1.71 10.75
C LEU A 126 -8.36 1.71 11.94
N THR A 127 -7.05 1.77 11.68
CA THR A 127 -6.02 1.88 12.72
C THR A 127 -6.20 3.16 13.55
N ALA A 128 -6.52 4.29 12.90
CA ALA A 128 -6.76 5.54 13.57
C ALA A 128 -7.97 5.47 14.53
N ARG A 129 -9.07 4.85 14.08
CA ARG A 129 -10.27 4.65 14.91
C ARG A 129 -10.01 3.71 16.08
N TYR A 130 -9.33 2.59 15.84
CA TYR A 130 -9.04 1.62 16.89
C TYR A 130 -8.20 2.22 18.02
N VAL A 131 -7.19 3.00 17.67
CA VAL A 131 -6.34 3.69 18.65
C VAL A 131 -7.14 4.75 19.41
N ALA A 132 -8.00 5.52 18.74
CA ALA A 132 -8.86 6.52 19.41
C ALA A 132 -9.80 5.89 20.44
N HIS A 133 -10.39 4.73 20.15
CA HIS A 133 -11.29 4.03 21.06
C HIS A 133 -10.60 3.41 22.29
N ARG A 134 -9.30 3.12 22.20
CA ARG A 134 -8.57 2.46 23.29
C ARG A 134 -8.03 3.44 24.34
N PHE A 135 -8.00 4.72 24.03
CA PHE A 135 -7.43 5.77 24.88
C PHE A 135 -8.47 6.81 25.37
N ASN A 136 -9.75 6.59 25.09
CA ASN A 136 -10.90 7.27 25.71
C ASN A 136 -11.59 6.33 26.69
#